data_3e444d98de8943992faf7925b0682ed2
#
_entry.id   3e444d98de8943992faf7925b0682ed2
#
_cell.length_a   1.000
_cell.length_b   1.000
_cell.length_c   1.000
_cell.angle_alpha   90.00
_cell.angle_beta   90.00
_cell.angle_gamma   90.00
#
_symmetry.space_group_name_H-M   'P 1'
#
loop_
_entity.id
_entity.type
_entity.pdbx_description
1 polymer ?
#
loop_
_entity_poly.entity_id
_entity_poly.type
_entity_poly.pdbx_seq_one_letter_code
_entity_poly.pdbx_strand_id
1 'polypeptide(L)'
;MPAAHCALAHYDMSQQADHKTGNDLALLLGDYLATLSALIIAEEQNSTLGSDLLFTFLMMQKEVEIGQVLDAANEFISLDDPQRMTDNCFSIFEKKTASYTTIAPLQLGFLMSGIPREDALYWGKKIGLPLGLAFQIADDLLDIDPSDTGKPSYKDITSGKRSILLATALQMGDQSCQERLKQLYTIRPLTSQIIDEIATLFMRSGAVDYLHQRIRFYWEETQKQLAEFQRYYPLDDDARDDFITTMALFIPSVDR
;
A
#
# COMPACT_ATOMS: atom_id res chain seq x y z
N MET A 1 7.10 -17.29 -4.12
CA MET A 1 6.60 -18.40 -3.25
C MET A 1 5.16 -18.67 -3.61
N PRO A 2 4.67 -19.92 -3.62
CA PRO A 2 3.24 -20.15 -3.77
C PRO A 2 2.50 -19.50 -2.61
N ALA A 3 1.32 -18.92 -2.90
CA ALA A 3 0.49 -18.33 -1.86
C ALA A 3 0.15 -19.36 -0.77
N ALA A 4 -0.09 -18.90 0.47
CA ALA A 4 -0.30 -19.79 1.62
C ALA A 4 -1.39 -20.85 1.37
N HIS A 5 -2.48 -20.49 0.68
CA HIS A 5 -3.55 -21.43 0.33
C HIS A 5 -3.07 -22.58 -0.59
N CYS A 6 -2.15 -22.30 -1.54
CA CYS A 6 -1.58 -23.33 -2.39
C CYS A 6 -0.65 -24.25 -1.58
N ALA A 7 0.17 -23.68 -0.69
CA ALA A 7 1.04 -24.44 0.19
C ALA A 7 0.22 -25.34 1.13
N LEU A 8 -0.87 -24.83 1.72
CA LEU A 8 -1.76 -25.59 2.58
C LEU A 8 -2.52 -26.70 1.82
N ALA A 9 -2.93 -26.44 0.56
CA ALA A 9 -3.55 -27.46 -0.28
C ALA A 9 -2.59 -28.62 -0.63
N HIS A 10 -1.28 -28.34 -0.70
CA HIS A 10 -0.25 -29.36 -0.96
C HIS A 10 0.26 -30.06 0.30
N TYR A 11 0.01 -29.52 1.48
CA TYR A 11 0.39 -30.13 2.76
C TYR A 11 -0.66 -31.15 3.27
N ASP A 12 -1.45 -31.69 2.38
CA ASP A 12 -2.54 -32.57 2.75
C ASP A 12 -2.06 -33.94 3.20
N MET A 13 -2.70 -34.44 4.23
CA MET A 13 -2.56 -35.82 4.73
C MET A 13 -3.34 -36.85 3.87
N SER A 14 -4.11 -36.39 2.90
CA SER A 14 -4.79 -37.22 1.91
C SER A 14 -4.64 -36.57 0.53
N GLN A 15 -4.12 -37.25 -0.46
CA GLN A 15 -3.82 -36.76 -1.82
C GLN A 15 -5.03 -36.18 -2.61
N GLN A 16 -6.05 -35.64 -1.93
CA GLN A 16 -7.32 -35.16 -2.49
C GLN A 16 -7.69 -33.73 -2.09
N ALA A 17 -6.79 -32.96 -1.41
CA ALA A 17 -7.12 -31.57 -1.08
C ALA A 17 -7.14 -30.74 -2.36
N ASP A 18 -8.29 -30.15 -2.62
CA ASP A 18 -8.50 -29.21 -3.71
C ASP A 18 -8.13 -27.77 -3.29
N HIS A 19 -8.10 -26.86 -4.25
CA HIS A 19 -7.84 -25.43 -4.00
C HIS A 19 -8.84 -24.81 -3.01
N LYS A 20 -10.04 -25.33 -2.92
CA LYS A 20 -11.06 -24.86 -1.98
C LYS A 20 -10.64 -25.13 -0.53
N THR A 21 -10.23 -26.35 -0.22
CA THR A 21 -9.72 -26.73 1.11
C THR A 21 -8.52 -25.87 1.50
N GLY A 22 -7.58 -25.64 0.56
CA GLY A 22 -6.43 -24.76 0.80
C GLY A 22 -6.83 -23.31 1.10
N ASN A 23 -7.83 -22.78 0.40
CA ASN A 23 -8.37 -21.44 0.64
C ASN A 23 -9.07 -21.35 2.02
N ASP A 24 -9.89 -22.34 2.36
CA ASP A 24 -10.60 -22.38 3.65
C ASP A 24 -9.60 -22.45 4.82
N LEU A 25 -8.57 -23.28 4.72
CA LEU A 25 -7.51 -23.37 5.72
C LEU A 25 -6.69 -22.08 5.83
N ALA A 26 -6.38 -21.43 4.71
CA ALA A 26 -5.65 -20.17 4.72
C ALA A 26 -6.46 -19.04 5.39
N LEU A 27 -7.78 -19.01 5.16
CA LEU A 27 -8.67 -18.06 5.81
C LEU A 27 -8.70 -18.26 7.34
N LEU A 28 -8.93 -19.50 7.79
CA LEU A 28 -8.96 -19.85 9.21
C LEU A 28 -7.60 -19.57 9.90
N LEU A 29 -6.49 -19.85 9.22
CA LEU A 29 -5.17 -19.51 9.73
C LEU A 29 -4.97 -18.00 9.85
N GLY A 30 -5.47 -17.23 8.88
CA GLY A 30 -5.44 -15.77 8.92
C GLY A 30 -6.20 -15.23 10.15
N ASP A 31 -7.42 -15.70 10.39
CA ASP A 31 -8.24 -15.33 11.55
C ASP A 31 -7.54 -15.69 12.87
N TYR A 32 -6.95 -16.89 12.93
CA TYR A 32 -6.19 -17.32 14.11
C TYR A 32 -4.99 -16.40 14.38
N LEU A 33 -4.20 -16.09 13.35
CA LEU A 33 -3.03 -15.22 13.48
C LEU A 33 -3.40 -13.77 13.86
N ALA A 34 -4.51 -13.25 13.33
CA ALA A 34 -5.02 -11.94 13.70
C ALA A 34 -5.43 -11.90 15.18
N THR A 35 -6.16 -12.93 15.64
CA THR A 35 -6.53 -13.08 17.06
C THR A 35 -5.30 -13.21 17.96
N LEU A 36 -4.32 -14.02 17.58
CA LEU A 36 -3.10 -14.22 18.34
C LEU A 36 -2.28 -12.93 18.45
N SER A 37 -2.21 -12.15 17.39
CA SER A 37 -1.52 -10.86 17.40
C SER A 37 -2.15 -9.87 18.40
N ALA A 38 -3.48 -9.81 18.45
CA ALA A 38 -4.19 -8.98 19.43
C ALA A 38 -3.96 -9.48 20.88
N LEU A 39 -3.94 -10.80 21.09
CA LEU A 39 -3.68 -11.38 22.41
C LEU A 39 -2.26 -11.05 22.92
N ILE A 40 -1.24 -11.12 22.07
CA ILE A 40 0.13 -10.78 22.44
C ILE A 40 0.22 -9.34 22.97
N ILE A 41 -0.46 -8.40 22.31
CA ILE A 41 -0.49 -7.00 22.77
C ILE A 41 -1.30 -6.86 24.07
N ALA A 42 -2.40 -7.60 24.19
CA ALA A 42 -3.27 -7.57 25.37
C ALA A 42 -2.59 -8.15 26.65
N GLU A 43 -1.52 -8.94 26.50
CA GLU A 43 -0.72 -9.46 27.60
C GLU A 43 0.19 -8.40 28.24
N GLU A 44 0.31 -7.21 27.63
CA GLU A 44 1.07 -6.09 28.23
C GLU A 44 0.44 -5.68 29.56
N GLN A 45 1.24 -5.77 30.65
CA GLN A 45 0.76 -5.57 32.01
C GLN A 45 0.64 -4.08 32.41
N ASN A 46 1.24 -3.16 31.68
CA ASN A 46 1.03 -1.72 31.88
C ASN A 46 -0.36 -1.34 31.38
N SER A 47 -1.32 -1.24 32.29
CA SER A 47 -2.74 -1.09 31.95
C SER A 47 -3.06 0.09 31.03
N THR A 48 -2.36 1.21 31.18
CA THR A 48 -2.58 2.40 30.33
C THR A 48 -1.93 2.22 28.96
N LEU A 49 -0.64 1.90 28.92
CA LEU A 49 0.10 1.69 27.68
C LEU A 49 -0.46 0.51 26.90
N GLY A 50 -0.70 -0.64 27.53
CA GLY A 50 -1.24 -1.81 26.87
C GLY A 50 -2.61 -1.56 26.23
N SER A 51 -3.48 -0.80 26.91
CA SER A 51 -4.78 -0.39 26.34
C SER A 51 -4.64 0.49 25.10
N ASP A 52 -3.69 1.43 25.11
CA ASP A 52 -3.45 2.33 23.98
C ASP A 52 -2.81 1.60 22.79
N LEU A 53 -1.87 0.68 23.07
CA LEU A 53 -1.26 -0.18 22.04
C LEU A 53 -2.31 -1.08 21.38
N LEU A 54 -3.13 -1.77 22.19
CA LEU A 54 -4.19 -2.64 21.68
C LEU A 54 -5.22 -1.86 20.86
N PHE A 55 -5.65 -0.69 21.35
CA PHE A 55 -6.57 0.16 20.61
C PHE A 55 -6.00 0.57 19.25
N THR A 56 -4.74 1.03 19.22
CA THR A 56 -4.07 1.46 17.99
C THR A 56 -3.95 0.30 17.00
N PHE A 57 -3.58 -0.87 17.48
CA PHE A 57 -3.48 -2.08 16.66
C PHE A 57 -4.85 -2.49 16.06
N LEU A 58 -5.91 -2.54 16.87
CA LEU A 58 -7.25 -2.90 16.41
C LEU A 58 -7.82 -1.86 15.43
N MET A 59 -7.52 -0.57 15.65
CA MET A 59 -7.90 0.48 14.70
C MET A 59 -7.18 0.32 13.37
N MET A 60 -5.90 -0.03 13.38
CA MET A 60 -5.15 -0.36 12.17
C MET A 60 -5.78 -1.55 11.43
N GLN A 61 -6.06 -2.66 12.11
CA GLN A 61 -6.72 -3.83 11.50
C GLN A 61 -8.05 -3.45 10.83
N LYS A 62 -8.89 -2.70 11.55
CA LYS A 62 -10.16 -2.20 11.00
C LYS A 62 -9.95 -1.39 9.70
N GLU A 63 -8.97 -0.48 9.68
CA GLU A 63 -8.69 0.31 8.48
C GLU A 63 -8.20 -0.57 7.32
N VAL A 64 -7.34 -1.57 7.59
CA VAL A 64 -6.87 -2.52 6.58
C VAL A 64 -8.03 -3.31 5.97
N GLU A 65 -8.95 -3.81 6.79
CA GLU A 65 -10.12 -4.56 6.33
C GLU A 65 -11.03 -3.70 5.44
N ILE A 66 -11.28 -2.43 5.83
CA ILE A 66 -12.02 -1.48 4.99
C ILE A 66 -11.28 -1.25 3.68
N GLY A 67 -9.96 -1.08 3.73
CA GLY A 67 -9.13 -0.90 2.53
C GLY A 67 -9.17 -2.10 1.59
N GLN A 68 -9.21 -3.33 2.13
CA GLN A 68 -9.38 -4.56 1.34
C GLN A 68 -10.74 -4.64 0.65
N VAL A 69 -11.81 -4.22 1.32
CA VAL A 69 -13.16 -4.15 0.72
C VAL A 69 -13.17 -3.13 -0.42
N LEU A 70 -12.56 -1.96 -0.22
CA LEU A 70 -12.46 -0.93 -1.27
C LEU A 70 -11.63 -1.42 -2.46
N ASP A 71 -10.53 -2.14 -2.22
CA ASP A 71 -9.69 -2.70 -3.28
C ASP A 71 -10.45 -3.76 -4.09
N ALA A 72 -11.16 -4.67 -3.43
CA ALA A 72 -12.01 -5.65 -4.10
C ALA A 72 -13.14 -4.98 -4.92
N ALA A 73 -13.71 -3.88 -4.43
CA ALA A 73 -14.73 -3.12 -5.14
C ALA A 73 -14.19 -2.24 -6.27
N ASN A 74 -12.87 -1.97 -6.28
CA ASN A 74 -12.23 -1.04 -7.23
C ASN A 74 -12.36 -1.49 -8.69
N GLU A 75 -12.36 -2.79 -8.96
CA GLU A 75 -12.51 -3.36 -10.30
C GLU A 75 -13.84 -3.02 -10.99
N PHE A 76 -14.88 -2.68 -10.20
CA PHE A 76 -16.20 -2.30 -10.70
C PHE A 76 -16.32 -0.81 -11.05
N ILE A 77 -15.30 0.00 -10.81
CA ILE A 77 -15.30 1.42 -11.19
C ILE A 77 -15.17 1.52 -12.71
N SER A 78 -16.04 2.35 -13.30
CA SER A 78 -16.04 2.57 -14.76
C SER A 78 -14.72 3.22 -15.22
N LEU A 79 -14.22 2.78 -16.36
CA LEU A 79 -13.08 3.42 -17.07
C LEU A 79 -13.42 4.85 -17.56
N ASP A 80 -14.71 5.22 -17.58
CA ASP A 80 -15.17 6.55 -17.93
C ASP A 80 -15.16 7.54 -16.76
N ASP A 81 -14.84 7.07 -15.55
CA ASP A 81 -14.75 7.88 -14.35
C ASP A 81 -13.34 7.77 -13.71
N PRO A 82 -12.30 8.27 -14.39
CA PRO A 82 -10.93 8.18 -13.90
C PRO A 82 -10.69 9.00 -12.62
N GLN A 83 -11.50 10.05 -12.37
CA GLN A 83 -11.41 10.81 -11.11
C GLN A 83 -11.85 9.95 -9.92
N ARG A 84 -13.00 9.30 -10.01
CA ARG A 84 -13.46 8.38 -8.97
C ARG A 84 -12.49 7.24 -8.74
N MET A 85 -11.87 6.73 -9.82
CA MET A 85 -10.83 5.71 -9.72
C MET A 85 -9.63 6.21 -8.93
N THR A 86 -9.16 7.44 -9.20
CA THR A 86 -8.07 8.09 -8.45
C THR A 86 -8.42 8.25 -6.97
N ASP A 87 -9.60 8.80 -6.65
CA ASP A 87 -10.04 9.01 -5.28
C ASP A 87 -10.12 7.68 -4.51
N ASN A 88 -10.59 6.62 -5.18
CA ASN A 88 -10.65 5.29 -4.57
C ASN A 88 -9.26 4.70 -4.37
N CYS A 89 -8.33 4.85 -5.32
CA CYS A 89 -6.93 4.41 -5.16
C CYS A 89 -6.29 5.07 -3.92
N PHE A 90 -6.43 6.38 -3.74
CA PHE A 90 -5.90 7.05 -2.55
C PHE A 90 -6.57 6.58 -1.26
N SER A 91 -7.87 6.29 -1.27
CA SER A 91 -8.57 5.72 -0.13
C SER A 91 -8.05 4.32 0.21
N ILE A 92 -7.77 3.50 -0.81
CA ILE A 92 -7.14 2.18 -0.64
C ILE A 92 -5.72 2.34 -0.08
N PHE A 93 -4.92 3.24 -0.63
CA PHE A 93 -3.54 3.47 -0.18
C PHE A 93 -3.49 3.91 1.28
N GLU A 94 -4.34 4.84 1.71
CA GLU A 94 -4.44 5.25 3.12
C GLU A 94 -4.81 4.07 4.01
N LYS A 95 -5.89 3.37 3.67
CA LYS A 95 -6.51 2.37 4.55
C LYS A 95 -5.82 1.01 4.49
N LYS A 96 -5.55 0.50 3.29
CA LYS A 96 -4.97 -0.82 3.09
C LYS A 96 -3.47 -0.83 3.30
N THR A 97 -2.73 0.22 2.88
CA THR A 97 -1.27 0.20 2.88
C THR A 97 -0.68 1.10 3.97
N ALA A 98 -0.94 2.41 3.94
CA ALA A 98 -0.32 3.35 4.87
C ALA A 98 -0.67 3.03 6.33
N SER A 99 -1.88 2.54 6.60
CA SER A 99 -2.33 2.26 7.96
C SER A 99 -1.42 1.26 8.68
N TYR A 100 -1.03 0.14 8.04
CA TYR A 100 -0.19 -0.87 8.69
C TYR A 100 1.30 -0.73 8.38
N THR A 101 1.67 -0.11 7.26
CA THR A 101 3.07 -0.02 6.85
C THR A 101 3.78 1.13 7.55
N THR A 102 3.11 2.26 7.75
CA THR A 102 3.73 3.50 8.22
C THR A 102 3.00 4.16 9.38
N ILE A 103 1.67 4.33 9.31
CA ILE A 103 0.91 5.08 10.32
C ILE A 103 0.94 4.38 11.68
N ALA A 104 0.43 3.15 11.77
CA ALA A 104 0.35 2.44 13.04
C ALA A 104 1.73 2.09 13.62
N PRO A 105 2.74 1.67 12.86
CA PRO A 105 4.10 1.50 13.39
C PRO A 105 4.66 2.76 14.05
N LEU A 106 4.47 3.95 13.45
CA LEU A 106 4.87 5.21 14.05
C LEU A 106 4.08 5.53 15.32
N GLN A 107 2.75 5.35 15.29
CA GLN A 107 1.89 5.57 16.44
C GLN A 107 2.29 4.67 17.63
N LEU A 108 2.51 3.38 17.35
CA LEU A 108 2.95 2.41 18.38
C LEU A 108 4.33 2.77 18.91
N GLY A 109 5.29 3.12 18.06
CA GLY A 109 6.62 3.56 18.47
C GLY A 109 6.58 4.81 19.35
N PHE A 110 5.76 5.80 19.00
CA PHE A 110 5.58 7.02 19.79
C PHE A 110 4.92 6.73 21.15
N LEU A 111 3.91 5.87 21.21
CA LEU A 111 3.30 5.43 22.47
C LEU A 111 4.33 4.72 23.36
N MET A 112 5.12 3.82 22.81
CA MET A 112 6.16 3.09 23.53
C MET A 112 7.29 4.01 24.02
N SER A 113 7.52 5.14 23.34
CA SER A 113 8.48 6.18 23.76
C SER A 113 7.93 7.10 24.85
N GLY A 114 6.67 6.90 25.28
CA GLY A 114 6.04 7.72 26.31
C GLY A 114 5.41 9.02 25.80
N ILE A 115 5.29 9.21 24.50
CA ILE A 115 4.55 10.34 23.92
C ILE A 115 3.06 10.18 24.28
N PRO A 116 2.39 11.25 24.74
CA PRO A 116 0.96 11.19 25.04
C PRO A 116 0.13 10.66 23.86
N ARG A 117 -0.89 9.86 24.16
CA ARG A 117 -1.69 9.17 23.16
C ARG A 117 -2.20 10.07 22.03
N GLU A 118 -2.75 11.24 22.39
CA GLU A 118 -3.30 12.17 21.38
C GLU A 118 -2.21 12.61 20.39
N ASP A 119 -1.03 12.96 20.90
CA ASP A 119 0.11 13.37 20.08
C ASP A 119 0.69 12.20 19.28
N ALA A 120 0.81 11.02 19.88
CA ALA A 120 1.29 9.81 19.21
C ALA A 120 0.39 9.46 18.00
N LEU A 121 -0.93 9.50 18.18
CA LEU A 121 -1.89 9.23 17.11
C LEU A 121 -1.86 10.33 16.03
N TYR A 122 -1.79 11.59 16.45
CA TYR A 122 -1.73 12.74 15.55
C TYR A 122 -0.46 12.71 14.68
N TRP A 123 0.72 12.68 15.32
CA TRP A 123 1.99 12.75 14.62
C TRP A 123 2.28 11.49 13.80
N GLY A 124 1.93 10.31 14.34
CA GLY A 124 2.06 9.07 13.58
C GLY A 124 1.26 9.09 12.28
N LYS A 125 0.04 9.67 12.29
CA LYS A 125 -0.73 9.87 11.06
C LYS A 125 -0.15 10.96 10.16
N LYS A 126 0.26 12.09 10.73
CA LYS A 126 0.81 13.23 9.97
C LYS A 126 2.08 12.87 9.19
N ILE A 127 2.96 12.10 9.79
CA ILE A 127 4.22 11.65 9.18
C ILE A 127 3.97 10.40 8.33
N GLY A 128 3.21 9.43 8.85
CA GLY A 128 3.03 8.13 8.23
C GLY A 128 2.17 8.15 6.97
N LEU A 129 1.15 9.01 6.90
CA LEU A 129 0.26 9.02 5.74
C LEU A 129 0.99 9.42 4.44
N PRO A 130 1.69 10.56 4.35
CA PRO A 130 2.41 10.88 3.12
C PRO A 130 3.50 9.85 2.79
N LEU A 131 4.21 9.31 3.78
CA LEU A 131 5.18 8.24 3.56
C LEU A 131 4.54 7.00 2.94
N GLY A 132 3.41 6.55 3.47
CA GLY A 132 2.68 5.39 2.95
C GLY A 132 2.10 5.59 1.55
N LEU A 133 1.66 6.82 1.23
CA LEU A 133 1.22 7.18 -0.11
C LEU A 133 2.38 7.14 -1.12
N ALA A 134 3.53 7.71 -0.75
CA ALA A 134 4.73 7.65 -1.59
C ALA A 134 5.17 6.20 -1.82
N PHE A 135 5.18 5.38 -0.77
CA PHE A 135 5.51 3.96 -0.84
C PHE A 135 4.60 3.21 -1.82
N GLN A 136 3.27 3.35 -1.70
CA GLN A 136 2.34 2.60 -2.55
C GLN A 136 2.37 3.06 -4.01
N ILE A 137 2.55 4.36 -4.27
CA ILE A 137 2.72 4.84 -5.65
C ILE A 137 4.02 4.27 -6.25
N ALA A 138 5.10 4.20 -5.47
CA ALA A 138 6.35 3.60 -5.92
C ALA A 138 6.20 2.11 -6.21
N ASP A 139 5.48 1.36 -5.36
CA ASP A 139 5.18 -0.06 -5.55
C ASP A 139 4.39 -0.31 -6.84
N ASP A 140 3.33 0.49 -7.10
CA ASP A 140 2.55 0.40 -8.34
C ASP A 140 3.40 0.72 -9.60
N LEU A 141 4.39 1.62 -9.50
CA LEU A 141 5.29 1.93 -10.61
C LEU A 141 6.31 0.82 -10.89
N LEU A 142 6.77 0.08 -9.87
CA LEU A 142 7.69 -1.05 -10.05
C LEU A 142 7.10 -2.17 -10.92
N ASP A 143 5.77 -2.24 -11.03
CA ASP A 143 5.10 -3.22 -11.89
C ASP A 143 5.38 -3.01 -13.38
N ILE A 144 5.65 -1.76 -13.81
CA ILE A 144 5.92 -1.40 -15.20
C ILE A 144 7.35 -0.94 -15.47
N ASP A 145 8.02 -0.35 -14.48
CA ASP A 145 9.41 0.14 -14.57
C ASP A 145 10.27 -0.43 -13.44
N PRO A 146 10.81 -1.64 -13.62
CA PRO A 146 11.60 -2.31 -12.59
C PRO A 146 13.06 -1.87 -12.64
N SER A 147 13.35 -0.56 -12.57
CA SER A 147 14.70 0.00 -12.71
C SER A 147 15.79 -0.69 -11.86
N ASP A 148 15.40 -1.43 -10.81
CA ASP A 148 16.31 -2.15 -9.90
C ASP A 148 16.10 -3.67 -9.84
N THR A 149 14.97 -4.20 -10.31
CA THR A 149 14.60 -5.62 -10.11
C THR A 149 14.68 -6.49 -11.35
N GLY A 150 14.98 -5.91 -12.51
CA GLY A 150 15.13 -6.63 -13.78
C GLY A 150 13.95 -6.45 -14.74
N LYS A 151 13.08 -7.45 -14.92
CA LYS A 151 11.98 -7.37 -15.89
C LYS A 151 10.68 -6.88 -15.24
N PRO A 152 9.88 -6.05 -15.95
CA PRO A 152 8.53 -5.66 -15.51
C PRO A 152 7.68 -6.89 -15.20
N SER A 153 6.90 -6.84 -14.12
CA SER A 153 6.02 -7.95 -13.76
C SER A 153 4.67 -7.89 -14.47
N TYR A 154 4.20 -6.67 -14.78
CA TYR A 154 2.91 -6.38 -15.43
C TYR A 154 1.71 -7.04 -14.76
N LYS A 155 1.77 -7.29 -13.44
CA LYS A 155 0.71 -7.98 -12.69
C LYS A 155 -0.58 -7.17 -12.66
N ASP A 156 -0.48 -5.87 -12.44
CA ASP A 156 -1.63 -4.97 -12.39
C ASP A 156 -2.33 -4.89 -13.76
N ILE A 157 -1.56 -4.86 -14.84
CA ILE A 157 -2.11 -4.90 -16.20
C ILE A 157 -2.77 -6.26 -16.46
N THR A 158 -2.10 -7.37 -16.12
CA THR A 158 -2.59 -8.72 -16.41
C THR A 158 -3.83 -9.09 -15.62
N SER A 159 -3.96 -8.61 -14.38
CA SER A 159 -5.16 -8.76 -13.55
C SER A 159 -6.29 -7.82 -13.95
N GLY A 160 -6.00 -6.76 -14.71
CA GLY A 160 -6.96 -5.72 -15.08
C GLY A 160 -7.29 -4.76 -13.94
N LYS A 161 -6.38 -4.64 -12.97
CA LYS A 161 -6.53 -3.78 -11.80
C LYS A 161 -6.77 -2.33 -12.20
N ARG A 162 -7.66 -1.65 -11.49
CA ARG A 162 -7.91 -0.21 -11.60
C ARG A 162 -6.87 0.54 -10.77
N SER A 163 -5.59 0.48 -11.22
CA SER A 163 -4.46 1.07 -10.51
C SER A 163 -4.44 2.60 -10.63
N ILE A 164 -3.66 3.25 -9.77
CA ILE A 164 -3.42 4.70 -9.84
C ILE A 164 -2.78 5.10 -11.19
N LEU A 165 -1.95 4.22 -11.73
CA LEU A 165 -1.31 4.45 -13.03
C LEU A 165 -2.33 4.47 -14.18
N LEU A 166 -3.28 3.52 -14.20
CA LEU A 166 -4.36 3.52 -15.17
C LEU A 166 -5.24 4.77 -15.03
N ALA A 167 -5.63 5.11 -13.79
CA ALA A 167 -6.45 6.28 -13.52
C ALA A 167 -5.76 7.57 -14.01
N THR A 168 -4.47 7.72 -13.70
CA THR A 168 -3.67 8.87 -14.11
C THR A 168 -3.51 8.93 -15.63
N ALA A 169 -3.25 7.80 -16.28
CA ALA A 169 -3.12 7.74 -17.75
C ALA A 169 -4.43 8.09 -18.46
N LEU A 170 -5.58 7.69 -17.91
CA LEU A 170 -6.89 8.08 -18.43
C LEU A 170 -7.23 9.56 -18.19
N GLN A 171 -6.63 10.22 -17.18
CA GLN A 171 -6.82 11.65 -16.94
C GLN A 171 -5.90 12.52 -17.81
N MET A 172 -4.65 12.10 -18.01
CA MET A 172 -3.60 12.93 -18.63
C MET A 172 -3.41 12.65 -20.12
N GLY A 173 -3.70 11.43 -20.56
CA GLY A 173 -3.54 11.05 -21.97
C GLY A 173 -4.46 11.84 -22.89
N ASP A 174 -4.04 12.02 -24.14
CA ASP A 174 -4.92 12.55 -25.18
C ASP A 174 -6.11 11.62 -25.46
N GLN A 175 -7.10 12.10 -26.19
CA GLN A 175 -8.32 11.35 -26.47
C GLN A 175 -8.02 9.97 -27.10
N SER A 176 -7.06 9.90 -28.02
CA SER A 176 -6.66 8.65 -28.68
C SER A 176 -6.08 7.64 -27.68
N CYS A 177 -5.23 8.12 -26.76
CA CYS A 177 -4.66 7.30 -25.69
C CYS A 177 -5.76 6.78 -24.76
N GLN A 178 -6.66 7.64 -24.30
CA GLN A 178 -7.76 7.28 -23.40
C GLN A 178 -8.68 6.21 -24.04
N GLU A 179 -9.13 6.44 -25.28
CA GLU A 179 -9.99 5.50 -25.99
C GLU A 179 -9.31 4.15 -26.20
N ARG A 180 -8.01 4.17 -26.54
CA ARG A 180 -7.24 2.95 -26.74
C ARG A 180 -7.04 2.17 -25.44
N LEU A 181 -6.69 2.83 -24.34
CA LEU A 181 -6.60 2.20 -23.02
C LEU A 181 -7.93 1.55 -22.61
N LYS A 182 -9.05 2.25 -22.76
CA LYS A 182 -10.37 1.70 -22.46
C LYS A 182 -10.67 0.43 -23.28
N GLN A 183 -10.37 0.43 -24.59
CA GLN A 183 -10.52 -0.73 -25.44
C GLN A 183 -9.65 -1.90 -24.97
N LEU A 184 -8.35 -1.67 -24.73
CA LEU A 184 -7.41 -2.73 -24.34
C LEU A 184 -7.78 -3.35 -23.00
N TYR A 185 -8.27 -2.56 -22.04
CA TYR A 185 -8.71 -3.05 -20.73
C TYR A 185 -9.98 -3.91 -20.76
N THR A 186 -10.70 -3.97 -21.89
CA THR A 186 -11.85 -4.90 -22.08
C THR A 186 -11.44 -6.23 -22.71
N ILE A 187 -10.24 -6.34 -23.28
CA ILE A 187 -9.79 -7.55 -23.98
C ILE A 187 -9.34 -8.61 -22.97
N ARG A 188 -9.81 -9.83 -23.14
CA ARG A 188 -9.32 -11.01 -22.39
C ARG A 188 -9.34 -12.25 -23.31
N PRO A 189 -8.35 -13.14 -23.25
CA PRO A 189 -7.09 -13.03 -22.50
C PRO A 189 -6.14 -11.98 -23.10
N LEU A 190 -5.23 -11.46 -22.25
CA LEU A 190 -4.19 -10.53 -22.71
C LEU A 190 -3.03 -11.31 -23.36
N THR A 191 -2.56 -10.80 -24.51
CA THR A 191 -1.30 -11.24 -25.12
C THR A 191 -0.14 -10.34 -24.67
N SER A 192 1.10 -10.80 -24.81
CA SER A 192 2.28 -9.96 -24.54
C SER A 192 2.27 -8.64 -25.31
N GLN A 193 1.84 -8.67 -26.57
CA GLN A 193 1.73 -7.48 -27.41
C GLN A 193 0.73 -6.44 -26.86
N ILE A 194 -0.41 -6.90 -26.30
CA ILE A 194 -1.40 -6.01 -25.69
C ILE A 194 -0.83 -5.42 -24.39
N ILE A 195 -0.12 -6.21 -23.60
CA ILE A 195 0.53 -5.75 -22.36
C ILE A 195 1.56 -4.68 -22.68
N ASP A 196 2.44 -4.91 -23.66
CA ASP A 196 3.46 -3.96 -24.10
C ASP A 196 2.85 -2.67 -24.65
N GLU A 197 1.71 -2.78 -25.36
CA GLU A 197 0.98 -1.62 -25.85
C GLU A 197 0.41 -0.79 -24.69
N ILE A 198 -0.19 -1.42 -23.69
CA ILE A 198 -0.71 -0.74 -22.49
C ILE A 198 0.43 -0.02 -21.74
N ALA A 199 1.56 -0.70 -21.50
CA ALA A 199 2.73 -0.11 -20.85
C ALA A 199 3.26 1.10 -21.64
N THR A 200 3.32 1.00 -22.98
CA THR A 200 3.70 2.11 -23.84
C THR A 200 2.74 3.30 -23.73
N LEU A 201 1.43 3.05 -23.65
CA LEU A 201 0.43 4.10 -23.48
C LEU A 201 0.56 4.78 -22.11
N PHE A 202 0.87 4.05 -21.04
CA PHE A 202 1.15 4.63 -19.73
C PHE A 202 2.35 5.60 -19.78
N MET A 203 3.44 5.20 -20.42
CA MET A 203 4.61 6.08 -20.59
C MET A 203 4.26 7.33 -21.42
N ARG A 204 3.58 7.14 -22.57
CA ARG A 204 3.23 8.24 -23.48
C ARG A 204 2.23 9.24 -22.89
N SER A 205 1.35 8.80 -22.00
CA SER A 205 0.36 9.67 -21.35
C SER A 205 0.99 10.70 -20.40
N GLY A 206 2.26 10.51 -19.99
CA GLY A 206 2.92 11.30 -18.96
C GLY A 206 2.55 10.87 -17.53
N ALA A 207 1.76 9.80 -17.36
CA ALA A 207 1.30 9.34 -16.06
C ALA A 207 2.48 8.90 -15.16
N VAL A 208 3.48 8.23 -15.73
CA VAL A 208 4.66 7.75 -15.00
C VAL A 208 5.43 8.93 -14.42
N ASP A 209 5.76 9.94 -15.24
CA ASP A 209 6.48 11.13 -14.80
C ASP A 209 5.70 11.90 -13.72
N TYR A 210 4.39 12.02 -13.88
CA TYR A 210 3.51 12.64 -12.90
C TYR A 210 3.54 11.89 -11.56
N LEU A 211 3.46 10.56 -11.58
CA LEU A 211 3.48 9.76 -10.36
C LEU A 211 4.85 9.82 -9.67
N HIS A 212 5.97 9.86 -10.41
CA HIS A 212 7.28 10.15 -9.81
C HIS A 212 7.34 11.52 -9.14
N GLN A 213 6.71 12.56 -9.72
CA GLN A 213 6.59 13.87 -9.06
C GLN A 213 5.72 13.78 -7.78
N ARG A 214 4.65 12.95 -7.78
CA ARG A 214 3.82 12.73 -6.59
C ARG A 214 4.59 12.02 -5.47
N ILE A 215 5.45 11.05 -5.80
CA ILE A 215 6.34 10.41 -4.82
C ILE A 215 7.24 11.44 -4.15
N ARG A 216 7.92 12.28 -4.93
CA ARG A 216 8.78 13.34 -4.39
C ARG A 216 8.01 14.32 -3.51
N PHE A 217 6.84 14.76 -3.95
CA PHE A 217 5.97 15.64 -3.17
C PHE A 217 5.60 15.04 -1.80
N TYR A 218 5.20 13.76 -1.76
CA TYR A 218 4.84 13.10 -0.50
C TYR A 218 6.05 12.86 0.40
N TRP A 219 7.22 12.60 -0.18
CA TRP A 219 8.46 12.51 0.57
C TRP A 219 8.84 13.85 1.23
N GLU A 220 8.79 14.95 0.50
CA GLU A 220 9.01 16.29 1.02
C GLU A 220 8.01 16.63 2.13
N GLU A 221 6.75 16.26 1.95
CA GLU A 221 5.73 16.47 2.98
C GLU A 221 6.00 15.63 4.23
N THR A 222 6.48 14.39 4.07
CA THR A 222 6.91 13.54 5.21
C THR A 222 8.03 14.22 6.00
N GLN A 223 9.07 14.69 5.32
CA GLN A 223 10.20 15.37 5.96
C GLN A 223 9.79 16.66 6.67
N LYS A 224 8.88 17.42 6.08
CA LYS A 224 8.32 18.63 6.68
C LYS A 224 7.52 18.32 7.95
N GLN A 225 6.68 17.29 7.93
CA GLN A 225 5.93 16.86 9.11
C GLN A 225 6.86 16.33 10.21
N LEU A 226 7.93 15.64 9.87
CA LEU A 226 8.96 15.22 10.81
C LEU A 226 9.68 16.41 11.45
N ALA A 227 10.06 17.41 10.64
CA ALA A 227 10.70 18.61 11.15
C ALA A 227 9.78 19.44 12.08
N GLU A 228 8.47 19.40 11.83
CA GLU A 228 7.49 20.01 12.72
C GLU A 228 7.34 19.23 14.03
N PHE A 229 7.26 17.90 13.98
CA PHE A 229 7.25 17.01 15.14
C PHE A 229 8.44 17.27 16.08
N GLN A 230 9.64 17.42 15.53
CA GLN A 230 10.88 17.65 16.29
C GLN A 230 10.87 18.96 17.10
N ARG A 231 10.01 19.91 16.82
CA ARG A 231 9.85 21.11 17.64
C ARG A 231 9.19 20.83 19.00
N TYR A 232 8.40 19.76 19.06
CA TYR A 232 7.69 19.33 20.28
C TYR A 232 8.40 18.17 20.96
N TYR A 233 8.99 17.29 20.17
CA TYR A 233 9.68 16.07 20.60
C TYR A 233 11.07 16.01 19.95
N PRO A 234 12.05 16.74 20.49
CA PRO A 234 13.39 16.82 19.93
C PRO A 234 14.05 15.43 19.85
N LEU A 235 14.59 15.11 18.68
CA LEU A 235 15.49 13.99 18.46
C LEU A 235 16.91 14.52 18.41
N ASP A 236 17.89 13.74 18.90
CA ASP A 236 19.28 14.04 18.59
C ASP A 236 19.56 13.82 17.10
N ASP A 237 20.70 14.35 16.62
CA ASP A 237 21.02 14.32 15.20
C ASP A 237 21.17 12.91 14.65
N ASP A 238 21.76 11.99 15.43
CA ASP A 238 21.96 10.59 15.02
C ASP A 238 20.60 9.87 14.91
N ALA A 239 19.73 10.00 15.91
CA ALA A 239 18.40 9.41 15.90
C ALA A 239 17.52 9.96 14.75
N ARG A 240 17.65 11.26 14.45
CA ARG A 240 16.95 11.88 13.32
C ARG A 240 17.43 11.31 11.99
N ASP A 241 18.74 11.22 11.79
CA ASP A 241 19.33 10.76 10.54
C ASP A 241 19.05 9.26 10.31
N ASP A 242 19.11 8.44 11.38
CA ASP A 242 18.68 7.04 11.33
C ASP A 242 17.20 6.89 10.98
N PHE A 243 16.36 7.75 11.53
CA PHE A 243 14.91 7.73 11.25
C PHE A 243 14.62 8.10 9.79
N ILE A 244 15.25 9.17 9.27
CA ILE A 244 15.13 9.58 7.86
C ILE A 244 15.66 8.49 6.94
N THR A 245 16.83 7.93 7.23
CA THR A 245 17.45 6.86 6.44
C THR A 245 16.55 5.63 6.38
N THR A 246 15.97 5.24 7.53
CA THR A 246 15.04 4.12 7.60
C THR A 246 13.78 4.37 6.77
N MET A 247 13.20 5.57 6.88
CA MET A 247 12.02 5.93 6.07
C MET A 247 12.33 5.96 4.57
N ALA A 248 13.52 6.42 4.18
CA ALA A 248 13.94 6.45 2.77
C ALA A 248 14.01 5.04 2.14
N LEU A 249 14.22 3.98 2.94
CA LEU A 249 14.20 2.60 2.44
C LEU A 249 12.82 2.18 1.88
N PHE A 250 11.75 2.82 2.31
CA PHE A 250 10.41 2.59 1.78
C PHE A 250 10.18 3.21 0.40
N ILE A 251 11.06 4.11 -0.05
CA ILE A 251 10.86 4.86 -1.29
C ILE A 251 12.12 4.79 -2.17
N PRO A 252 12.38 3.64 -2.82
CA PRO A 252 13.64 3.41 -3.55
C PRO A 252 13.90 4.38 -4.73
N SER A 253 12.91 5.16 -5.14
CA SER A 253 12.99 6.06 -6.31
C SER A 253 13.23 7.54 -5.97
N VAL A 254 13.41 7.92 -4.70
CA VAL A 254 13.54 9.35 -4.31
C VAL A 254 14.89 9.94 -4.66
N ASP A 255 15.93 9.13 -4.71
CA ASP A 255 17.32 9.58 -4.98
C ASP A 255 17.75 9.49 -6.45
N ARG A 256 16.80 9.34 -7.41
CA ARG A 256 17.11 9.19 -8.84
C ARG A 256 16.48 10.26 -9.70
#